data_ec49b1b1a2d3a9d200eb0f9d2f0b9683
#
_entry.id   ec49b1b1a2d3a9d200eb0f9d2f0b9683
#
_cell.length_a   1.000
_cell.length_b   1.000
_cell.length_c   1.000
_cell.angle_alpha   90.00
_cell.angle_beta   90.00
_cell.angle_gamma   90.00
#
_symmetry.space_group_name_H-M   'P 1'
#
loop_
_entity.id
_entity.type
_entity.pdbx_description
1 polymer ?
#
loop_
_entity_poly.entity_id
_entity_poly.type
_entity_poly.pdbx_seq_one_letter_code
_entity_poly.pdbx_strand_id
1 'polypeptide(L)'
;QLFGQFTRCAKFLRQQAVQAESRQNLKELLEGREANGIIFTTMQKFSDGDEPLCDRNNVIVMVDEAHRGQYGLTETIDENGKVSIGAARMVRRALPNASYIGFTGTPISTDDRNTREIFGDYIDVYDMTQSVEDESTKPVYYESRVVALHLDEGALGRIDAAYREFADQADEASIEKSKHDLGGLDAIFDTPETIDALCRDIVDHYENNRADVLAGKALIVAYSRPIAMKIYYKILELRPEWKEKIGVVMTMSNQDPEEWFDVCG
;
A
#
# COMPACT_ATOMS: atom_id res chain seq x y z
N GLN A 1 4.42 -10.15 9.38
CA GLN A 1 3.11 -10.65 9.86
C GLN A 1 2.83 -12.04 9.29
N LEU A 2 2.87 -12.27 7.97
CA LEU A 2 2.62 -13.56 7.32
C LEU A 2 3.60 -14.67 7.79
N PHE A 3 4.90 -14.39 7.85
CA PHE A 3 5.91 -15.31 8.37
C PHE A 3 5.58 -15.82 9.78
N GLY A 4 5.13 -14.94 10.67
CA GLY A 4 4.72 -15.30 12.02
C GLY A 4 3.50 -16.24 12.06
N GLN A 5 2.57 -16.11 11.12
CA GLN A 5 1.43 -17.02 11.00
C GLN A 5 1.89 -18.42 10.58
N PHE A 6 2.76 -18.53 9.57
CA PHE A 6 3.33 -19.82 9.13
C PHE A 6 4.14 -20.49 10.22
N THR A 7 4.89 -19.72 11.01
CA THR A 7 5.64 -20.26 12.16
C THR A 7 4.71 -20.90 13.19
N ARG A 8 3.55 -20.30 13.46
CA ARG A 8 2.54 -20.89 14.36
C ARG A 8 1.91 -22.16 13.80
N CYS A 9 1.82 -22.28 12.49
CA CYS A 9 1.28 -23.44 11.79
C CYS A 9 2.32 -24.55 11.54
N ALA A 10 3.53 -24.47 12.09
CA ALA A 10 4.63 -25.40 11.83
C ALA A 10 4.25 -26.87 12.11
N LYS A 11 3.44 -27.15 13.14
CA LYS A 11 2.96 -28.50 13.43
C LYS A 11 2.06 -29.05 12.33
N PHE A 12 1.16 -28.22 11.79
CA PHE A 12 0.28 -28.57 10.68
C PHE A 12 1.07 -28.78 9.40
N LEU A 13 2.00 -27.90 9.11
CA LEU A 13 2.89 -27.93 7.93
C LEU A 13 3.95 -29.04 8.03
N ARG A 14 4.16 -29.61 9.21
CA ARG A 14 5.21 -30.60 9.52
C ARG A 14 6.61 -30.11 9.19
N GLN A 15 6.82 -28.80 9.19
CA GLN A 15 8.10 -28.15 8.94
C GLN A 15 8.07 -26.72 9.47
N GLN A 16 9.25 -26.16 9.67
CA GLN A 16 9.39 -24.75 10.01
C GLN A 16 9.64 -23.92 8.75
N ALA A 17 8.96 -22.78 8.66
CA ALA A 17 9.28 -21.76 7.68
C ALA A 17 10.60 -21.08 8.06
N VAL A 18 11.42 -20.76 7.06
CA VAL A 18 12.70 -20.07 7.22
C VAL A 18 12.64 -18.74 6.51
N GLN A 19 13.20 -17.70 7.09
CA GLN A 19 13.30 -16.40 6.45
C GLN A 19 14.71 -16.20 5.89
N ALA A 20 14.82 -15.89 4.61
CA ALA A 20 16.09 -15.54 4.01
C ALA A 20 16.54 -14.14 4.48
N GLU A 21 17.77 -13.99 4.88
CA GLU A 21 18.35 -12.75 5.39
C GLU A 21 19.01 -11.91 4.28
N SER A 22 19.57 -12.58 3.28
CA SER A 22 20.26 -11.95 2.14
C SER A 22 20.02 -12.76 0.86
N ARG A 23 20.43 -12.21 -0.30
CA ARG A 23 20.42 -12.93 -1.58
C ARG A 23 21.29 -14.22 -1.50
N GLN A 24 22.48 -14.13 -0.93
CA GLN A 24 23.38 -15.27 -0.77
C GLN A 24 22.75 -16.35 0.12
N ASN A 25 22.15 -15.94 1.23
CA ASN A 25 21.46 -16.88 2.12
C ASN A 25 20.22 -17.51 1.43
N LEU A 26 19.49 -16.75 0.59
CA LEU A 26 18.40 -17.32 -0.21
C LEU A 26 18.90 -18.40 -1.18
N LYS A 27 20.04 -18.18 -1.83
CA LYS A 27 20.68 -19.16 -2.71
C LYS A 27 21.04 -20.44 -1.94
N GLU A 28 21.71 -20.31 -0.80
CA GLU A 28 22.08 -21.42 0.07
C GLU A 28 20.86 -22.23 0.56
N LEU A 29 19.79 -21.54 0.94
CA LEU A 29 18.54 -22.18 1.36
C LEU A 29 17.85 -22.94 0.22
N LEU A 30 17.95 -22.45 -1.02
CA LEU A 30 17.41 -23.12 -2.20
C LEU A 30 18.29 -24.34 -2.59
N GLU A 31 19.60 -24.20 -2.58
CA GLU A 31 20.54 -25.26 -2.92
C GLU A 31 20.59 -26.36 -1.84
N GLY A 32 20.50 -25.99 -0.57
CA GLY A 32 20.58 -26.91 0.58
C GLY A 32 19.33 -27.78 0.77
N ARG A 33 18.30 -27.68 -0.11
CA ARG A 33 17.07 -28.46 0.02
C ARG A 33 16.71 -29.13 -1.29
N GLU A 34 16.43 -30.42 -1.26
CA GLU A 34 15.93 -31.15 -2.42
C GLU A 34 14.42 -30.99 -2.61
N ALA A 35 13.64 -30.91 -1.52
CA ALA A 35 12.19 -30.75 -1.52
C ALA A 35 11.67 -30.26 -0.15
N ASN A 36 10.38 -29.94 -0.08
CA ASN A 36 9.64 -29.65 1.15
C ASN A 36 10.20 -28.50 2.00
N GLY A 37 10.49 -27.36 1.39
CA GLY A 37 10.94 -26.17 2.10
C GLY A 37 9.93 -25.01 1.96
N ILE A 38 9.74 -24.24 3.02
CA ILE A 38 9.04 -22.97 2.98
C ILE A 38 10.03 -21.87 3.33
N ILE A 39 10.34 -21.03 2.35
CA ILE A 39 11.30 -19.94 2.46
C ILE A 39 10.58 -18.63 2.28
N PHE A 40 10.64 -17.74 3.27
CA PHE A 40 10.16 -16.38 3.17
C PHE A 40 11.27 -15.43 2.73
N THR A 41 10.95 -14.56 1.80
CA THR A 41 11.89 -13.55 1.30
C THR A 41 11.15 -12.30 0.89
N THR A 42 11.88 -11.22 0.64
CA THR A 42 11.34 -9.98 0.07
C THR A 42 11.88 -9.77 -1.33
N MET A 43 11.16 -9.01 -2.16
CA MET A 43 11.53 -8.75 -3.56
C MET A 43 12.94 -8.16 -3.71
N GLN A 44 13.37 -7.33 -2.76
CA GLN A 44 14.68 -6.68 -2.78
C GLN A 44 15.86 -7.68 -2.79
N LYS A 45 15.65 -8.90 -2.30
CA LYS A 45 16.71 -9.92 -2.28
C LYS A 45 16.94 -10.62 -3.62
N PHE A 46 16.14 -10.29 -4.62
CA PHE A 46 16.31 -10.71 -6.00
C PHE A 46 17.09 -9.69 -6.87
N SER A 47 17.27 -8.44 -6.37
CA SER A 47 18.15 -7.45 -6.99
C SER A 47 19.62 -7.85 -6.89
N ASP A 48 20.47 -7.37 -7.79
CA ASP A 48 21.93 -7.50 -7.77
C ASP A 48 22.54 -8.84 -8.23
N GLY A 49 21.99 -9.47 -9.27
CA GLY A 49 22.70 -10.63 -9.88
C GLY A 49 22.17 -10.99 -11.24
N ASP A 50 23.08 -11.12 -12.20
CA ASP A 50 22.77 -11.59 -13.55
C ASP A 50 22.57 -13.10 -13.64
N GLU A 51 23.03 -13.85 -12.61
CA GLU A 51 22.92 -15.32 -12.57
C GLU A 51 21.64 -15.77 -11.85
N PRO A 52 21.00 -16.84 -12.35
CA PRO A 52 19.91 -17.50 -11.64
C PRO A 52 20.31 -17.94 -10.24
N LEU A 53 19.40 -17.82 -9.29
CA LEU A 53 19.57 -18.36 -7.93
C LEU A 53 19.42 -19.88 -7.92
N CYS A 54 18.54 -20.39 -8.79
CA CYS A 54 18.22 -21.81 -8.86
C CYS A 54 17.51 -22.13 -10.18
N ASP A 55 17.93 -23.22 -10.85
CA ASP A 55 17.34 -23.68 -12.12
C ASP A 55 16.28 -24.78 -11.94
N ARG A 56 15.89 -25.06 -10.72
CA ARG A 56 14.96 -26.15 -10.39
C ARG A 56 13.53 -25.80 -10.83
N ASN A 57 12.80 -26.82 -11.30
CA ASN A 57 11.40 -26.73 -11.71
C ASN A 57 10.39 -27.10 -10.60
N ASN A 58 10.89 -27.57 -9.44
CA ASN A 58 10.05 -27.90 -8.28
C ASN A 58 10.00 -26.76 -7.24
N VAL A 59 10.17 -25.53 -7.69
CA VAL A 59 10.02 -24.32 -6.89
C VAL A 59 8.68 -23.66 -7.23
N ILE A 60 7.91 -23.31 -6.21
CA ILE A 60 6.68 -22.55 -6.34
C ILE A 60 6.90 -21.19 -5.66
N VAL A 61 6.76 -20.12 -6.40
CA VAL A 61 6.85 -18.75 -5.91
C VAL A 61 5.44 -18.25 -5.66
N MET A 62 5.14 -17.98 -4.39
CA MET A 62 3.86 -17.41 -3.96
C MET A 62 4.08 -15.94 -3.62
N VAL A 63 3.40 -15.04 -4.34
CA VAL A 63 3.54 -13.59 -4.18
C VAL A 63 2.29 -13.04 -3.51
N ASP A 64 2.44 -12.52 -2.30
CA ASP A 64 1.39 -11.81 -1.59
C ASP A 64 1.38 -10.33 -2.03
N GLU A 65 0.19 -9.71 -2.02
CA GLU A 65 -0.01 -8.35 -2.53
C GLU A 65 0.57 -8.17 -3.95
N ALA A 66 0.28 -9.13 -4.80
CA ALA A 66 0.90 -9.26 -6.13
C ALA A 66 0.80 -8.01 -7.01
N HIS A 67 -0.17 -7.13 -6.75
CA HIS A 67 -0.32 -5.84 -7.43
C HIS A 67 0.78 -4.83 -7.08
N ARG A 68 1.42 -4.93 -5.90
CA ARG A 68 2.42 -3.94 -5.44
C ARG A 68 3.81 -4.11 -6.03
N GLY A 69 4.16 -5.31 -6.49
CA GLY A 69 5.52 -5.64 -6.93
C GLY A 69 5.67 -5.82 -8.45
N GLN A 70 4.64 -5.52 -9.24
CA GLN A 70 4.52 -6.00 -10.62
C GLN A 70 4.83 -4.98 -11.68
N TYR A 71 5.10 -3.75 -11.31
CA TYR A 71 5.51 -2.73 -12.26
C TYR A 71 6.87 -3.09 -12.85
N GLY A 72 6.84 -3.57 -14.11
CA GLY A 72 8.02 -3.72 -14.94
C GLY A 72 8.47 -5.14 -15.24
N LEU A 73 7.78 -5.82 -16.16
CA LEU A 73 8.43 -6.78 -17.05
C LEU A 73 9.30 -6.05 -18.09
N THR A 74 9.07 -4.75 -18.27
CA THR A 74 9.81 -3.87 -19.19
C THR A 74 11.04 -3.27 -18.51
N GLU A 75 12.11 -3.15 -19.27
CA GLU A 75 13.26 -2.33 -18.90
C GLU A 75 12.89 -0.88 -19.15
N THR A 76 13.01 -0.03 -18.14
CA THR A 76 12.92 1.42 -18.30
C THR A 76 14.34 1.99 -18.32
N ILE A 77 14.62 2.83 -19.32
CA ILE A 77 15.90 3.54 -19.44
C ILE A 77 15.62 4.98 -19.01
N ASP A 78 16.28 5.45 -17.96
CA ASP A 78 16.18 6.84 -17.54
C ASP A 78 16.92 7.79 -18.51
N GLU A 79 16.71 9.09 -18.34
CA GLU A 79 17.33 10.12 -19.17
C GLU A 79 18.89 10.09 -19.14
N ASN A 80 19.48 9.40 -18.16
CA ASN A 80 20.91 9.22 -17.99
C ASN A 80 21.41 7.88 -18.56
N GLY A 81 20.54 7.11 -19.23
CA GLY A 81 20.88 5.81 -19.82
C GLY A 81 20.97 4.67 -18.80
N LYS A 82 20.52 4.87 -17.56
CA LYS A 82 20.49 3.82 -16.53
C LYS A 82 19.29 2.91 -16.77
N VAL A 83 19.55 1.63 -16.97
CA VAL A 83 18.51 0.60 -17.14
C VAL A 83 17.99 0.21 -15.78
N SER A 84 16.68 0.39 -15.56
CA SER A 84 15.95 -0.12 -14.40
C SER A 84 15.12 -1.33 -14.84
N ILE A 85 15.31 -2.46 -14.18
CA ILE A 85 14.60 -3.71 -14.45
C ILE A 85 13.51 -3.88 -13.39
N GLY A 86 12.28 -4.12 -13.83
CA GLY A 86 11.17 -4.32 -12.91
C GLY A 86 11.35 -5.54 -12.00
N ALA A 87 10.85 -5.43 -10.78
CA ALA A 87 11.02 -6.44 -9.74
C ALA A 87 10.49 -7.83 -10.14
N ALA A 88 9.37 -7.90 -10.87
CA ALA A 88 8.83 -9.17 -11.37
C ALA A 88 9.80 -9.88 -12.34
N ARG A 89 10.45 -9.11 -13.22
CA ARG A 89 11.44 -9.66 -14.15
C ARG A 89 12.69 -10.15 -13.42
N MET A 90 13.13 -9.43 -12.38
CA MET A 90 14.27 -9.87 -11.56
C MET A 90 14.01 -11.21 -10.89
N VAL A 91 12.81 -11.40 -10.31
CA VAL A 91 12.42 -12.67 -9.70
C VAL A 91 12.36 -13.79 -10.73
N ARG A 92 11.80 -13.54 -11.93
CA ARG A 92 11.75 -14.54 -13.00
C ARG A 92 13.11 -14.90 -13.56
N ARG A 93 14.04 -13.96 -13.68
CA ARG A 93 15.44 -14.23 -14.06
C ARG A 93 16.16 -15.05 -13.00
N ALA A 94 15.89 -14.77 -11.74
CA ALA A 94 16.51 -15.50 -10.62
C ALA A 94 15.99 -16.94 -10.47
N LEU A 95 14.73 -17.21 -10.84
CA LEU A 95 14.07 -18.52 -10.74
C LEU A 95 13.33 -18.85 -12.05
N PRO A 96 14.06 -19.11 -13.16
CA PRO A 96 13.48 -19.18 -14.51
C PRO A 96 12.52 -20.36 -14.71
N ASN A 97 12.69 -21.43 -13.97
CA ASN A 97 11.90 -22.66 -14.09
C ASN A 97 10.85 -22.84 -12.99
N ALA A 98 10.68 -21.84 -12.11
CA ALA A 98 9.71 -21.89 -11.03
C ALA A 98 8.26 -21.68 -11.56
N SER A 99 7.29 -22.25 -10.85
CA SER A 99 5.88 -21.92 -11.01
C SER A 99 5.53 -20.71 -10.17
N TYR A 100 4.68 -19.83 -10.69
CA TYR A 100 4.32 -18.58 -10.04
C TYR A 100 2.83 -18.51 -9.76
N ILE A 101 2.47 -18.10 -8.54
CA ILE A 101 1.10 -17.82 -8.14
C ILE A 101 1.06 -16.49 -7.39
N GLY A 102 0.16 -15.59 -7.80
CA GLY A 102 -0.07 -14.28 -7.17
C GLY A 102 -1.36 -14.25 -6.39
N PHE A 103 -1.34 -13.61 -5.23
CA PHE A 103 -2.50 -13.30 -4.41
C PHE A 103 -2.65 -11.78 -4.32
N THR A 104 -3.86 -11.27 -4.52
CA THR A 104 -4.13 -9.83 -4.40
C THR A 104 -5.58 -9.59 -4.03
N GLY A 105 -5.82 -8.67 -3.09
CA GLY A 105 -7.15 -8.20 -2.73
C GLY A 105 -7.66 -7.06 -3.63
N THR A 106 -6.79 -6.46 -4.43
CA THR A 106 -7.09 -5.29 -5.28
C THR A 106 -6.49 -5.47 -6.68
N PRO A 107 -7.06 -6.34 -7.53
CA PRO A 107 -6.61 -6.42 -8.91
C PRO A 107 -6.89 -5.09 -9.60
N ILE A 108 -5.86 -4.48 -10.20
CA ILE A 108 -5.98 -3.23 -10.94
C ILE A 108 -6.55 -3.54 -12.32
N SER A 109 -7.77 -3.05 -12.61
CA SER A 109 -8.51 -3.38 -13.83
C SER A 109 -8.05 -2.62 -15.07
N THR A 110 -7.37 -1.49 -14.91
CA THR A 110 -6.85 -0.68 -16.03
C THR A 110 -5.51 -1.18 -16.57
N ASP A 111 -4.69 -1.80 -15.72
CA ASP A 111 -3.41 -2.42 -16.07
C ASP A 111 -3.42 -3.94 -15.94
N ASP A 112 -4.57 -4.55 -16.05
CA ASP A 112 -4.83 -5.98 -15.90
C ASP A 112 -4.00 -6.85 -16.87
N ARG A 113 -3.48 -6.26 -17.94
CA ARG A 113 -2.53 -6.92 -18.82
C ARG A 113 -1.29 -7.40 -18.08
N ASN A 114 -0.73 -6.60 -17.22
CA ASN A 114 0.51 -6.92 -16.54
C ASN A 114 0.36 -8.06 -15.52
N THR A 115 -0.74 -8.12 -14.78
CA THR A 115 -0.99 -9.20 -13.81
C THR A 115 -1.22 -10.53 -14.52
N ARG A 116 -2.01 -10.56 -15.59
CA ARG A 116 -2.25 -11.78 -16.39
C ARG A 116 -1.03 -12.20 -17.20
N GLU A 117 -0.25 -11.27 -17.71
CA GLU A 117 1.00 -11.58 -18.39
C GLU A 117 2.05 -12.20 -17.45
N ILE A 118 2.01 -11.85 -16.18
CA ILE A 118 2.96 -12.36 -15.18
C ILE A 118 2.50 -13.69 -14.60
N PHE A 119 1.25 -13.82 -14.18
CA PHE A 119 0.75 -14.98 -13.44
C PHE A 119 -0.19 -15.87 -14.24
N GLY A 120 -0.63 -15.47 -15.44
CA GLY A 120 -1.65 -16.14 -16.20
C GLY A 120 -3.08 -15.74 -15.80
N ASP A 121 -4.07 -16.49 -16.23
CA ASP A 121 -5.47 -16.24 -15.92
C ASP A 121 -5.79 -16.47 -14.45
N TYR A 122 -6.88 -15.86 -13.98
CA TYR A 122 -7.35 -16.06 -12.61
C TYR A 122 -7.70 -17.53 -12.37
N ILE A 123 -7.16 -18.07 -11.27
CA ILE A 123 -7.47 -19.41 -10.78
C ILE A 123 -8.80 -19.36 -10.01
N ASP A 124 -8.98 -18.32 -9.20
CA ASP A 124 -10.17 -18.10 -8.39
C ASP A 124 -10.31 -16.61 -8.06
N VAL A 125 -11.56 -16.16 -7.88
CA VAL A 125 -11.88 -14.78 -7.48
C VAL A 125 -12.87 -14.84 -6.33
N TYR A 126 -12.48 -14.33 -5.18
CA TYR A 126 -13.35 -14.13 -4.01
C TYR A 126 -13.52 -12.63 -3.79
N ASP A 127 -14.58 -12.06 -4.33
CA ASP A 127 -14.80 -10.63 -4.32
C ASP A 127 -15.56 -10.14 -3.07
N MET A 128 -15.71 -8.81 -2.96
CA MET A 128 -16.42 -8.20 -1.84
C MET A 128 -17.89 -8.61 -1.78
N THR A 129 -18.54 -8.84 -2.91
CA THR A 129 -19.94 -9.24 -2.97
C THR A 129 -20.11 -10.62 -2.33
N GLN A 130 -19.30 -11.57 -2.77
CA GLN A 130 -19.29 -12.92 -2.22
C GLN A 130 -18.91 -12.95 -0.73
N SER A 131 -17.94 -12.11 -0.34
CA SER A 131 -17.53 -11.99 1.07
C SER A 131 -18.63 -11.45 1.97
N VAL A 132 -19.50 -10.57 1.45
CA VAL A 132 -20.68 -10.08 2.17
C VAL A 132 -21.79 -11.13 2.23
N GLU A 133 -22.03 -11.85 1.12
CA GLU A 133 -22.99 -12.96 1.05
C GLU A 133 -22.62 -14.08 2.03
N ASP A 134 -21.34 -14.39 2.14
CA ASP A 134 -20.81 -15.38 3.09
C ASP A 134 -20.72 -14.86 4.55
N GLU A 135 -21.19 -13.64 4.81
CA GLU A 135 -21.11 -12.96 6.12
C GLU A 135 -19.69 -12.80 6.68
N SER A 136 -18.67 -12.98 5.84
CA SER A 136 -17.25 -12.84 6.23
C SER A 136 -16.85 -11.39 6.41
N THR A 137 -17.47 -10.48 5.68
CA THR A 137 -17.31 -9.02 5.80
C THR A 137 -18.65 -8.31 5.88
N LYS A 138 -18.63 -7.06 6.32
CA LYS A 138 -19.81 -6.20 6.31
C LYS A 138 -19.87 -5.38 5.02
N PRO A 139 -21.08 -5.01 4.55
CA PRO A 139 -21.22 -4.12 3.41
C PRO A 139 -20.51 -2.78 3.65
N VAL A 140 -19.86 -2.27 2.61
CA VAL A 140 -19.25 -0.94 2.62
C VAL A 140 -20.22 0.04 1.98
N TYR A 141 -20.58 1.07 2.73
CA TYR A 141 -21.40 2.17 2.23
C TYR A 141 -20.49 3.36 1.91
N TYR A 142 -20.53 3.81 0.67
CA TYR A 142 -19.78 4.96 0.22
C TYR A 142 -20.67 6.21 0.24
N GLU A 143 -20.23 7.24 0.97
CA GLU A 143 -20.86 8.55 1.01
C GLU A 143 -19.83 9.60 0.56
N SER A 144 -20.09 10.23 -0.58
CA SER A 144 -19.28 11.34 -1.06
C SER A 144 -19.70 12.62 -0.37
N ARG A 145 -18.82 13.19 0.44
CA ARG A 145 -19.03 14.47 1.14
C ARG A 145 -18.05 15.50 0.58
N VAL A 146 -18.60 16.56 0.02
CA VAL A 146 -17.79 17.65 -0.51
C VAL A 146 -17.76 18.75 0.53
N VAL A 147 -16.59 18.95 1.13
CA VAL A 147 -16.33 20.16 1.93
C VAL A 147 -16.23 21.33 0.96
N ALA A 148 -16.99 22.39 1.22
CA ALA A 148 -16.90 23.62 0.43
C ALA A 148 -15.50 24.23 0.65
N LEU A 149 -14.57 23.86 -0.23
CA LEU A 149 -13.29 24.52 -0.30
C LEU A 149 -13.54 25.89 -0.94
N HIS A 150 -13.20 26.96 -0.28
CA HIS A 150 -13.15 28.29 -0.88
C HIS A 150 -11.93 28.38 -1.80
N LEU A 151 -11.92 27.57 -2.85
CA LEU A 151 -10.88 27.53 -3.86
C LEU A 151 -11.26 28.47 -5.01
N ASP A 152 -10.27 29.20 -5.50
CA ASP A 152 -10.46 29.92 -6.76
C ASP A 152 -10.56 28.91 -7.94
N GLU A 153 -11.14 29.37 -9.06
CA GLU A 153 -11.30 28.49 -10.25
C GLU A 153 -9.96 27.92 -10.76
N GLY A 154 -8.86 28.62 -10.54
CA GLY A 154 -7.53 28.18 -10.91
C GLY A 154 -7.01 27.03 -10.02
N ALA A 155 -7.38 27.02 -8.75
CA ALA A 155 -7.05 25.92 -7.82
C ALA A 155 -7.82 24.64 -8.17
N LEU A 156 -9.12 24.76 -8.48
CA LEU A 156 -9.93 23.63 -8.95
C LEU A 156 -9.39 23.03 -10.23
N GLY A 157 -8.98 23.86 -11.20
CA GLY A 157 -8.36 23.39 -12.45
C GLY A 157 -7.05 22.62 -12.24
N ARG A 158 -6.24 23.03 -11.26
CA ARG A 158 -5.01 22.30 -10.91
C ARG A 158 -5.29 20.96 -10.24
N ILE A 159 -6.29 20.88 -9.37
CA ILE A 159 -6.73 19.63 -8.74
C ILE A 159 -7.25 18.65 -9.81
N ASP A 160 -8.09 19.09 -10.71
CA ASP A 160 -8.64 18.27 -11.79
C ASP A 160 -7.55 17.79 -12.75
N ALA A 161 -6.58 18.64 -13.07
CA ALA A 161 -5.44 18.27 -13.91
C ALA A 161 -4.56 17.21 -13.23
N ALA A 162 -4.22 17.41 -11.95
CA ALA A 162 -3.45 16.45 -11.17
C ALA A 162 -4.19 15.11 -11.01
N TYR A 163 -5.52 15.13 -10.81
CA TYR A 163 -6.32 13.92 -10.71
C TYR A 163 -6.38 13.13 -12.01
N ARG A 164 -6.49 13.81 -13.16
CA ARG A 164 -6.46 13.16 -14.48
C ARG A 164 -5.09 12.57 -14.79
N GLU A 165 -4.03 13.28 -14.47
CA GLU A 165 -2.65 12.79 -14.65
C GLU A 165 -2.37 11.56 -13.77
N PHE A 166 -2.94 11.51 -12.55
CA PHE A 166 -2.89 10.34 -11.67
C PHE A 166 -3.67 9.13 -12.23
N ALA A 167 -4.79 9.37 -12.88
CA ALA A 167 -5.63 8.31 -13.45
C ALA A 167 -5.04 7.70 -14.72
N ASP A 168 -4.24 8.47 -15.47
CA ASP A 168 -3.73 8.08 -16.79
C ASP A 168 -2.28 7.51 -16.79
N GLN A 169 -1.51 7.65 -15.71
CA GLN A 169 -0.09 7.28 -15.74
C GLN A 169 0.37 6.59 -14.45
N ALA A 170 0.73 5.33 -14.57
CA ALA A 170 1.25 4.48 -13.48
C ALA A 170 2.75 4.15 -13.65
N ASP A 171 3.62 5.11 -14.00
CA ASP A 171 5.06 4.91 -13.99
C ASP A 171 5.79 5.71 -12.88
N GLU A 172 6.96 5.24 -12.48
CA GLU A 172 7.73 5.76 -11.35
C GLU A 172 8.24 7.20 -11.56
N ALA A 173 8.50 7.60 -12.81
CA ALA A 173 8.91 8.96 -13.17
C ALA A 173 7.74 9.95 -13.05
N SER A 174 6.52 9.49 -13.36
CA SER A 174 5.27 10.24 -13.15
C SER A 174 4.97 10.42 -11.68
N ILE A 175 5.33 9.47 -10.81
CA ILE A 175 5.18 9.58 -9.35
C ILE A 175 6.08 10.70 -8.78
N GLU A 176 7.31 10.87 -9.29
CA GLU A 176 8.21 11.94 -8.81
C GLU A 176 7.78 13.32 -9.31
N LYS A 177 7.33 13.42 -10.55
CA LYS A 177 6.76 14.66 -11.11
C LYS A 177 5.46 15.01 -10.36
N SER A 178 4.61 14.02 -10.12
CA SER A 178 3.40 14.18 -9.32
C SER A 178 3.69 14.62 -7.87
N LYS A 179 4.78 14.18 -7.25
CA LYS A 179 5.19 14.69 -5.92
C LYS A 179 5.52 16.19 -5.94
N HIS A 180 6.08 16.70 -7.02
CA HIS A 180 6.33 18.13 -7.19
C HIS A 180 5.03 18.92 -7.40
N ASP A 181 4.10 18.39 -8.19
CA ASP A 181 2.80 19.01 -8.46
C ASP A 181 1.86 18.86 -7.25
N LEU A 182 1.99 17.79 -6.46
CA LEU A 182 1.32 17.55 -5.20
C LEU A 182 1.74 18.55 -4.10
N GLY A 183 2.96 19.11 -4.15
CA GLY A 183 3.36 20.23 -3.28
C GLY A 183 2.48 21.47 -3.48
N GLY A 184 1.86 21.63 -4.66
CA GLY A 184 0.83 22.64 -4.90
C GLY A 184 -0.53 22.32 -4.26
N LEU A 185 -0.88 21.04 -4.14
CA LEU A 185 -2.13 20.59 -3.49
C LEU A 185 -2.05 20.67 -1.96
N ASP A 186 -0.88 20.39 -1.37
CA ASP A 186 -0.65 20.61 0.06
C ASP A 186 -1.02 22.05 0.47
N ALA A 187 -0.59 23.05 -0.30
CA ALA A 187 -0.90 24.46 -0.02
C ALA A 187 -2.41 24.78 -0.10
N ILE A 188 -3.16 24.02 -0.91
CA ILE A 188 -4.60 24.20 -1.06
C ILE A 188 -5.36 23.58 0.12
N PHE A 189 -4.97 22.35 0.50
CA PHE A 189 -5.62 21.64 1.61
C PHE A 189 -5.17 22.15 2.98
N ASP A 190 -4.05 22.85 3.05
CA ASP A 190 -3.39 23.28 4.28
C ASP A 190 -3.85 24.66 4.77
N THR A 191 -4.93 25.22 4.23
CA THR A 191 -5.46 26.48 4.74
C THR A 191 -6.22 26.28 6.06
N PRO A 192 -6.11 27.21 7.02
CA PRO A 192 -6.83 27.12 8.29
C PRO A 192 -8.35 26.98 8.11
N GLU A 193 -8.91 27.68 7.12
CA GLU A 193 -10.33 27.64 6.80
C GLU A 193 -10.76 26.26 6.29
N THR A 194 -9.98 25.65 5.43
CA THR A 194 -10.25 24.30 4.92
C THR A 194 -10.18 23.27 6.04
N ILE A 195 -9.15 23.33 6.88
CA ILE A 195 -9.00 22.42 8.02
C ILE A 195 -10.14 22.58 9.02
N ASP A 196 -10.53 23.84 9.34
CA ASP A 196 -11.66 24.10 10.25
C ASP A 196 -12.97 23.55 9.70
N ALA A 197 -13.29 23.84 8.45
CA ALA A 197 -14.52 23.34 7.79
C ALA A 197 -14.55 21.82 7.73
N LEU A 198 -13.45 21.18 7.33
CA LEU A 198 -13.32 19.73 7.28
C LEU A 198 -13.51 19.10 8.65
N CYS A 199 -12.84 19.62 9.68
CA CYS A 199 -12.91 19.05 11.02
C CYS A 199 -14.28 19.22 11.66
N ARG A 200 -14.99 20.32 11.40
CA ARG A 200 -16.39 20.50 11.84
C ARG A 200 -17.30 19.48 11.17
N ASP A 201 -17.18 19.30 9.84
CA ASP A 201 -17.98 18.31 9.13
C ASP A 201 -17.71 16.88 9.62
N ILE A 202 -16.46 16.52 9.87
CA ILE A 202 -16.09 15.21 10.42
C ILE A 202 -16.70 14.99 11.81
N VAL A 203 -16.57 15.98 12.71
CA VAL A 203 -17.11 15.91 14.07
C VAL A 203 -18.63 15.81 14.04
N ASP A 204 -19.30 16.68 13.32
CA ASP A 204 -20.76 16.69 13.19
C ASP A 204 -21.29 15.38 12.59
N HIS A 205 -20.62 14.88 11.53
CA HIS A 205 -20.98 13.59 10.93
C HIS A 205 -20.81 12.43 11.92
N TYR A 206 -19.71 12.40 12.65
CA TYR A 206 -19.45 11.35 13.62
C TYR A 206 -20.48 11.35 14.74
N GLU A 207 -20.71 12.51 15.37
CA GLU A 207 -21.62 12.64 16.49
C GLU A 207 -23.09 12.33 16.10
N ASN A 208 -23.53 12.82 14.95
CA ASN A 208 -24.93 12.66 14.53
C ASN A 208 -25.25 11.31 13.87
N ASN A 209 -24.26 10.64 13.30
CA ASN A 209 -24.52 9.45 12.47
C ASN A 209 -23.76 8.19 12.90
N ARG A 210 -22.77 8.31 13.78
CA ARG A 210 -21.87 7.18 14.11
C ARG A 210 -21.66 6.91 15.58
N ALA A 211 -21.74 7.92 16.43
CA ALA A 211 -21.45 7.78 17.86
C ALA A 211 -22.32 6.73 18.56
N ASP A 212 -23.59 6.66 18.20
CA ASP A 212 -24.56 5.75 18.80
C ASP A 212 -24.67 4.40 18.09
N VAL A 213 -24.27 4.32 16.83
CA VAL A 213 -24.50 3.13 15.97
C VAL A 213 -23.38 2.11 16.11
N LEU A 214 -22.20 2.58 16.44
CA LEU A 214 -21.05 1.72 16.57
C LEU A 214 -20.38 2.04 17.91
N ALA A 215 -20.10 1.09 18.72
CA ALA A 215 -19.02 1.19 19.70
C ALA A 215 -17.73 1.59 18.93
N GLY A 216 -17.84 2.66 18.17
CA GLY A 216 -17.49 2.95 16.86
C GLY A 216 -16.13 3.56 16.79
N LYS A 217 -15.24 2.85 16.11
CA LYS A 217 -13.95 3.40 15.70
C LYS A 217 -14.16 4.15 14.40
N ALA A 218 -13.56 5.35 14.30
CA ALA A 218 -13.40 6.10 13.07
C ALA A 218 -11.91 6.09 12.65
N LEU A 219 -11.66 6.07 11.35
CA LEU A 219 -10.33 6.23 10.77
C LEU A 219 -10.36 7.41 9.81
N ILE A 220 -9.51 8.41 10.08
CA ILE A 220 -9.30 9.55 9.20
C ILE A 220 -7.97 9.32 8.48
N VAL A 221 -8.02 9.23 7.15
CA VAL A 221 -6.82 9.14 6.32
C VAL A 221 -6.54 10.52 5.75
N ALA A 222 -5.51 11.18 6.25
CA ALA A 222 -5.12 12.50 5.80
C ALA A 222 -4.21 12.43 4.57
N TYR A 223 -4.21 13.51 3.80
CA TYR A 223 -3.41 13.65 2.59
C TYR A 223 -1.89 13.62 2.86
N SER A 224 -1.46 14.26 3.95
CA SER A 224 -0.05 14.28 4.37
C SER A 224 0.09 14.23 5.89
N ARG A 225 1.30 13.93 6.40
CA ARG A 225 1.59 13.91 7.84
C ARG A 225 1.32 15.26 8.53
N PRO A 226 1.77 16.40 7.97
CA PRO A 226 1.44 17.71 8.55
C PRO A 226 -0.06 17.96 8.62
N ILE A 227 -0.81 17.61 7.58
CA ILE A 227 -2.27 17.74 7.57
C ILE A 227 -2.93 16.83 8.61
N ALA A 228 -2.42 15.59 8.79
CA ALA A 228 -2.91 14.69 9.83
C ALA A 228 -2.80 15.32 11.23
N MET A 229 -1.65 15.94 11.53
CA MET A 229 -1.45 16.61 12.81
C MET A 229 -2.33 17.84 12.98
N LYS A 230 -2.53 18.64 11.93
CA LYS A 230 -3.45 19.79 11.97
C LYS A 230 -4.89 19.34 12.23
N ILE A 231 -5.35 18.27 11.55
CA ILE A 231 -6.67 17.67 11.81
C ILE A 231 -6.77 17.19 13.26
N TYR A 232 -5.76 16.49 13.76
CA TYR A 232 -5.72 16.03 15.16
C TYR A 232 -5.88 17.16 16.16
N TYR A 233 -5.05 18.19 16.05
CA TYR A 233 -5.13 19.34 16.97
C TYR A 233 -6.45 20.11 16.83
N LYS A 234 -6.95 20.26 15.61
CA LYS A 234 -8.23 20.94 15.37
C LYS A 234 -9.42 20.18 15.93
N ILE A 235 -9.43 18.86 15.81
CA ILE A 235 -10.48 18.04 16.44
C ILE A 235 -10.42 18.17 17.96
N LEU A 236 -9.23 18.18 18.57
CA LEU A 236 -9.08 18.37 20.02
C LEU A 236 -9.47 19.79 20.46
N GLU A 237 -9.29 20.80 19.64
CA GLU A 237 -9.83 22.15 19.89
C GLU A 237 -11.35 22.14 19.93
N LEU A 238 -11.99 21.42 18.97
CA LEU A 238 -13.45 21.30 18.88
C LEU A 238 -14.04 20.38 19.96
N ARG A 239 -13.30 19.36 20.37
CA ARG A 239 -13.73 18.32 21.34
C ARG A 239 -12.56 17.95 22.28
N PRO A 240 -12.24 18.79 23.27
CA PRO A 240 -11.14 18.51 24.21
C PRO A 240 -11.29 17.20 24.99
N GLU A 241 -12.51 16.75 25.22
CA GLU A 241 -12.85 15.50 25.90
C GLU A 241 -12.51 14.23 25.08
N TRP A 242 -12.10 14.39 23.82
CA TRP A 242 -11.67 13.26 22.99
C TRP A 242 -10.18 12.98 23.09
N LYS A 243 -9.43 13.71 23.89
CA LYS A 243 -7.97 13.58 24.01
C LYS A 243 -7.52 12.13 24.25
N GLU A 244 -8.24 11.41 25.13
CA GLU A 244 -7.91 10.01 25.45
C GLU A 244 -8.55 8.99 24.46
N LYS A 245 -9.30 9.46 23.46
CA LYS A 245 -10.04 8.62 22.51
C LYS A 245 -9.49 8.71 21.09
N ILE A 246 -8.66 9.69 20.79
CA ILE A 246 -8.10 9.94 19.45
C ILE A 246 -6.59 9.82 19.50
N GLY A 247 -6.00 9.16 18.52
CA GLY A 247 -4.55 9.02 18.35
C GLY A 247 -4.14 9.17 16.91
N VAL A 248 -2.88 9.42 16.68
CA VAL A 248 -2.28 9.51 15.35
C VAL A 248 -1.36 8.32 15.12
N VAL A 249 -1.50 7.66 13.97
CA VAL A 249 -0.61 6.57 13.55
C VAL A 249 0.07 6.99 12.25
N MET A 250 1.36 7.23 12.30
CA MET A 250 2.17 7.56 11.12
C MET A 250 3.63 7.19 11.33
N THR A 251 4.38 7.08 10.22
CA THR A 251 5.84 6.90 10.29
C THR A 251 6.49 8.22 10.70
N MET A 252 7.41 8.14 11.66
CA MET A 252 8.15 9.30 12.16
C MET A 252 9.49 9.47 11.43
N SER A 253 9.94 10.71 11.30
CA SER A 253 11.23 11.09 10.75
C SER A 253 11.99 11.93 11.76
N ASN A 254 13.33 11.88 11.73
CA ASN A 254 14.19 12.74 12.58
C ASN A 254 14.03 14.24 12.29
N GLN A 255 13.32 14.61 11.24
CA GLN A 255 13.02 15.99 10.86
C GLN A 255 11.63 16.45 11.36
N ASP A 256 10.84 15.54 11.94
CA ASP A 256 9.52 15.88 12.44
C ASP A 256 9.64 16.68 13.77
N PRO A 257 8.68 17.58 14.08
CA PRO A 257 8.65 18.32 15.35
C PRO A 257 8.63 17.37 16.55
N GLU A 258 9.38 17.70 17.61
CA GLU A 258 9.46 16.90 18.84
C GLU A 258 8.07 16.63 19.45
N GLU A 259 7.18 17.61 19.40
CA GLU A 259 5.80 17.50 19.92
C GLU A 259 4.96 16.40 19.24
N TRP A 260 5.34 15.98 18.01
CA TRP A 260 4.62 14.90 17.33
C TRP A 260 4.95 13.53 17.92
N PHE A 261 6.14 13.35 18.49
CA PHE A 261 6.56 12.09 19.10
C PHE A 261 5.72 11.73 20.34
N ASP A 262 5.18 12.73 21.04
CA ASP A 262 4.33 12.51 22.21
C ASP A 262 2.89 12.06 21.83
N VAL A 263 2.49 12.30 20.59
CA VAL A 263 1.12 12.05 20.08
C VAL A 263 1.04 10.77 19.24
N CYS A 264 2.14 10.43 18.56
CA CYS A 264 2.19 9.32 17.63
C CYS A 264 2.58 8.02 18.32
N GLY A 265 1.78 6.97 18.10
CA GLY A 265 2.01 5.62 18.61
C GLY A 265 2.62 4.69 17.58
#